data_bdc71c1567de1868ede9889ffd15b5ec
#
_entry.id   bdc71c1567de1868ede9889ffd15b5ec
#
_cell.length_a   1.000
_cell.length_b   1.000
_cell.length_c   1.000
_cell.angle_alpha   90.00
_cell.angle_beta   90.00
_cell.angle_gamma   90.00
#
_symmetry.space_group_name_H-M   'P 1'
#
loop_
_entity.id
_entity.type
_entity.pdbx_description
1 polymer ?
#
loop_
_entity_poly.entity_id
_entity_poly.type
_entity_poly.pdbx_seq_one_letter_code
_entity_poly.pdbx_strand_id
1 'polypeptide(L)'
;MMTGVDDTATMLTGRVVTPERVLDDGAVLVEGDRISWVGRRADLDDRSAERPDDWAEGRTILPGLVDVHCHGGAGGEFGADPDAGRTAAMHHLRHGTTSLVGSLVSAPAPSLVAGVAACAELVAAGVLAGIHLEGPFLSVARCGAQDPTTLVDPDPSLVDALLTAAHGGLVQMTFAPERSGAAELVDQLATARAIPAVGHTDCDAVVARSALDRVLERGPRAGRPLVTHVFNGMPPLHHRSPGPVAAALGSAARGEAVLEVVGDSEHLAPETVRMLFETVGPDGLALITDAMAASGMPEGRFRLGGREVVVEGRTARLADGGAIAGGVATLIDVVRWCVTEVGVPLHDAVNAASRTPAAVMGWADVGALEPGRRADLLVVDDGYEPVRVLRAGAWVT
;
A
#
# COMPACT_ATOMS: atom_id res chain seq x y z
N MET A 1 -12.34 14.22 -16.12
CA MET A 1 -13.15 13.69 -17.22
C MET A 1 -12.34 12.64 -17.93
N MET A 2 -12.74 11.37 -17.94
CA MET A 2 -12.09 10.35 -18.76
C MET A 2 -12.52 10.58 -20.21
N THR A 3 -11.60 10.97 -21.06
CA THR A 3 -11.80 10.96 -22.51
C THR A 3 -11.91 9.50 -22.96
N GLY A 4 -12.86 9.21 -23.84
CA GLY A 4 -13.23 7.84 -24.25
C GLY A 4 -12.01 7.01 -24.69
N VAL A 5 -12.14 5.70 -24.47
CA VAL A 5 -11.19 4.69 -24.94
C VAL A 5 -11.14 4.78 -26.45
N ASP A 6 -10.03 5.29 -26.97
CA ASP A 6 -9.73 5.24 -28.40
C ASP A 6 -9.38 3.78 -28.71
N ASP A 7 -9.99 3.19 -29.72
CA ASP A 7 -9.83 1.77 -30.11
C ASP A 7 -8.46 1.49 -30.78
N THR A 8 -7.50 2.44 -30.65
CA THR A 8 -6.16 2.34 -31.18
C THR A 8 -5.23 1.64 -30.20
N ALA A 9 -4.57 0.56 -30.64
CA ALA A 9 -3.52 -0.10 -29.89
C ALA A 9 -2.39 0.90 -29.57
N THR A 10 -1.97 0.97 -28.31
CA THR A 10 -0.83 1.79 -27.87
C THR A 10 0.37 0.89 -27.63
N MET A 11 1.49 1.18 -28.29
CA MET A 11 2.76 0.48 -28.07
C MET A 11 3.75 1.40 -27.36
N LEU A 12 4.23 0.96 -26.19
CA LEU A 12 5.27 1.61 -25.42
C LEU A 12 6.57 0.81 -25.54
N THR A 13 7.68 1.47 -25.86
CA THR A 13 9.01 0.84 -25.95
C THR A 13 9.99 1.49 -25.01
N GLY A 14 10.87 0.70 -24.40
CA GLY A 14 11.88 1.17 -23.47
C GLY A 14 12.38 0.05 -22.54
N ARG A 15 12.92 0.42 -21.41
CA ARG A 15 13.26 -0.54 -20.35
C ARG A 15 11.98 -0.98 -19.65
N VAL A 16 11.65 -2.26 -19.66
CA VAL A 16 10.38 -2.80 -19.11
C VAL A 16 10.67 -3.66 -17.90
N VAL A 17 9.99 -3.38 -16.78
CA VAL A 17 10.09 -4.19 -15.56
C VAL A 17 8.94 -5.19 -15.53
N THR A 18 9.29 -6.47 -15.72
CA THR A 18 8.36 -7.60 -15.59
C THR A 18 8.47 -8.23 -14.19
N PRO A 19 7.56 -9.12 -13.78
CA PRO A 19 7.67 -9.82 -12.51
C PRO A 19 8.97 -10.60 -12.30
N GLU A 20 9.57 -11.12 -13.39
CA GLU A 20 10.75 -11.98 -13.30
C GLU A 20 12.06 -11.24 -13.55
N ARG A 21 12.03 -10.13 -14.28
CA ARG A 21 13.26 -9.45 -14.73
C ARG A 21 13.01 -8.07 -15.32
N VAL A 22 14.10 -7.36 -15.54
CA VAL A 22 14.13 -6.12 -16.34
C VAL A 22 14.52 -6.47 -17.79
N LEU A 23 13.78 -5.95 -18.76
CA LEU A 23 14.07 -6.02 -20.20
C LEU A 23 14.61 -4.65 -20.63
N ASP A 24 15.89 -4.57 -21.00
CA ASP A 24 16.53 -3.28 -21.37
C ASP A 24 15.98 -2.72 -22.70
N ASP A 25 15.59 -3.58 -23.63
CA ASP A 25 14.88 -3.23 -24.87
C ASP A 25 13.57 -4.04 -24.92
N GLY A 26 12.59 -3.54 -24.16
CA GLY A 26 11.27 -4.15 -24.02
C GLY A 26 10.19 -3.37 -24.76
N ALA A 27 9.04 -4.00 -24.90
CA ALA A 27 7.81 -3.35 -25.35
C ALA A 27 6.59 -3.87 -24.59
N VAL A 28 5.59 -2.99 -24.46
CA VAL A 28 4.27 -3.28 -23.90
C VAL A 28 3.23 -2.83 -24.92
N LEU A 29 2.35 -3.76 -25.33
CA LEU A 29 1.18 -3.45 -26.15
C LEU A 29 -0.05 -3.34 -25.24
N VAL A 30 -0.83 -2.29 -25.46
CA VAL A 30 -2.10 -2.03 -24.79
C VAL A 30 -3.21 -1.95 -25.82
N GLU A 31 -4.27 -2.72 -25.62
CA GLU A 31 -5.49 -2.71 -26.43
C GLU A 31 -6.67 -2.43 -25.52
N GLY A 32 -7.33 -1.30 -25.71
CA GLY A 32 -8.39 -0.84 -24.84
C GLY A 32 -7.89 -0.68 -23.38
N ASP A 33 -8.50 -1.38 -22.43
CA ASP A 33 -8.13 -1.34 -21.02
C ASP A 33 -7.16 -2.46 -20.58
N ARG A 34 -6.61 -3.25 -21.55
CA ARG A 34 -5.83 -4.46 -21.28
C ARG A 34 -4.44 -4.41 -21.88
N ILE A 35 -3.49 -5.04 -21.20
CA ILE A 35 -2.19 -5.36 -21.76
C ILE A 35 -2.40 -6.57 -22.68
N SER A 36 -2.11 -6.43 -23.99
CA SER A 36 -2.23 -7.53 -24.95
C SER A 36 -0.93 -8.31 -25.10
N TRP A 37 0.23 -7.63 -24.92
CA TRP A 37 1.53 -8.27 -25.04
C TRP A 37 2.61 -7.53 -24.23
N VAL A 38 3.59 -8.30 -23.72
CA VAL A 38 4.81 -7.80 -23.05
C VAL A 38 5.99 -8.70 -23.41
N GLY A 39 7.11 -8.13 -23.81
CA GLY A 39 8.30 -8.93 -24.14
C GLY A 39 9.46 -8.07 -24.64
N ARG A 40 10.47 -8.74 -25.22
CA ARG A 40 11.56 -8.04 -25.90
C ARG A 40 11.03 -7.43 -27.21
N ARG A 41 11.40 -6.21 -27.50
CA ARG A 41 11.00 -5.53 -28.75
C ARG A 41 11.31 -6.37 -30.01
N ALA A 42 12.46 -7.07 -30.00
CA ALA A 42 12.86 -7.94 -31.12
C ALA A 42 11.96 -9.18 -31.35
N ASP A 43 11.15 -9.55 -30.33
CA ASP A 43 10.25 -10.71 -30.40
C ASP A 43 8.83 -10.30 -30.87
N LEU A 44 8.63 -9.02 -31.19
CA LEU A 44 7.35 -8.49 -31.65
C LEU A 44 7.21 -8.77 -33.16
N ASP A 45 6.09 -9.37 -33.58
CA ASP A 45 5.81 -9.60 -34.99
C ASP A 45 5.59 -8.28 -35.74
N ASP A 46 6.09 -8.18 -36.99
CA ASP A 46 5.97 -6.98 -37.87
C ASP A 46 4.52 -6.48 -38.09
N ARG A 47 3.52 -7.30 -37.74
CA ARG A 47 2.10 -6.94 -37.88
C ARG A 47 1.57 -6.02 -36.77
N SER A 48 2.34 -5.86 -35.69
CA SER A 48 2.00 -4.99 -34.54
C SER A 48 2.61 -3.60 -34.68
N ALA A 49 3.29 -3.30 -35.80
CA ALA A 49 4.11 -2.11 -36.03
C ALA A 49 3.28 -0.88 -36.42
N GLU A 50 2.15 -0.59 -35.80
CA GLU A 50 1.66 0.77 -35.76
C GLU A 50 2.52 1.51 -34.73
N ARG A 51 3.09 2.62 -35.13
CA ARG A 51 4.19 3.40 -34.56
C ARG A 51 4.29 3.35 -33.05
N PRO A 52 5.48 3.00 -32.48
CA PRO A 52 5.72 3.13 -31.07
C PRO A 52 5.47 4.57 -30.61
N ASP A 53 4.96 4.72 -29.40
CA ASP A 53 4.89 6.02 -28.74
C ASP A 53 6.34 6.39 -28.36
N ASP A 54 7.05 7.05 -29.29
CA ASP A 54 8.50 7.35 -29.22
C ASP A 54 8.91 8.09 -27.93
N TRP A 55 7.94 8.68 -27.21
CA TRP A 55 8.20 9.39 -25.97
C TRP A 55 8.61 8.45 -24.80
N ALA A 56 8.36 7.14 -24.87
CA ALA A 56 8.80 6.18 -23.86
C ALA A 56 10.22 5.64 -24.11
N GLU A 57 10.80 5.90 -25.31
CA GLU A 57 12.16 5.47 -25.63
C GLU A 57 13.18 6.10 -24.68
N GLY A 58 14.11 5.29 -24.15
CA GLY A 58 15.10 5.72 -23.16
C GLY A 58 14.56 5.85 -21.74
N ARG A 59 13.31 5.43 -21.48
CA ARG A 59 12.65 5.48 -20.16
C ARG A 59 12.35 4.09 -19.63
N THR A 60 11.97 4.03 -18.35
CA THR A 60 11.58 2.78 -17.71
C THR A 60 10.06 2.68 -17.58
N ILE A 61 9.49 1.57 -18.03
CA ILE A 61 8.07 1.24 -17.95
C ILE A 61 7.88 0.26 -16.80
N LEU A 62 7.14 0.67 -15.78
CA LEU A 62 6.78 -0.10 -14.59
C LEU A 62 5.30 -0.49 -14.64
N PRO A 63 4.87 -1.56 -13.96
CA PRO A 63 3.46 -1.76 -13.65
C PRO A 63 2.94 -0.60 -12.81
N GLY A 64 1.65 -0.31 -12.90
CA GLY A 64 1.00 0.59 -11.96
C GLY A 64 1.22 0.11 -10.53
N LEU A 65 1.63 1.02 -9.65
CA LEU A 65 1.94 0.72 -8.26
C LEU A 65 0.65 0.48 -7.44
N VAL A 66 0.78 -0.30 -6.39
CA VAL A 66 -0.32 -0.72 -5.50
C VAL A 66 0.06 -0.37 -4.07
N ASP A 67 -0.61 0.62 -3.50
CA ASP A 67 -0.40 1.06 -2.12
C ASP A 67 -1.58 0.62 -1.25
N VAL A 68 -1.29 -0.21 -0.26
CA VAL A 68 -2.31 -0.81 0.61
C VAL A 68 -2.45 -0.10 1.96
N HIS A 69 -1.62 0.94 2.19
CA HIS A 69 -1.63 1.72 3.43
C HIS A 69 -1.25 3.18 3.17
N CYS A 70 -2.26 4.06 3.08
CA CYS A 70 -2.09 5.49 2.83
C CYS A 70 -3.23 6.28 3.49
N HIS A 71 -2.90 7.28 4.31
CA HIS A 71 -3.86 8.12 5.04
C HIS A 71 -4.26 9.39 4.30
N GLY A 72 -3.44 9.84 3.33
CA GLY A 72 -3.75 11.08 2.63
C GLY A 72 -2.65 11.57 1.69
N GLY A 73 -2.83 12.79 1.16
CA GLY A 73 -1.86 13.46 0.28
C GLY A 73 -2.44 14.77 -0.24
N ALA A 74 -1.57 15.68 -0.71
CA ALA A 74 -1.92 16.97 -1.29
C ALA A 74 -2.89 17.81 -0.42
N GLY A 75 -2.71 17.76 0.89
CA GLY A 75 -3.55 18.45 1.87
C GLY A 75 -4.84 17.74 2.23
N GLY A 76 -5.20 16.64 1.55
CA GLY A 76 -6.38 15.82 1.83
C GLY A 76 -6.09 14.62 2.72
N GLU A 77 -7.07 14.20 3.53
CA GLU A 77 -7.02 13.02 4.39
C GLU A 77 -8.22 12.12 4.07
N PHE A 78 -8.03 10.78 4.13
CA PHE A 78 -9.16 9.85 4.03
C PHE A 78 -9.97 9.86 5.32
N GLY A 79 -11.24 10.20 5.20
CA GLY A 79 -12.15 10.40 6.33
C GLY A 79 -13.54 10.75 5.86
N ALA A 80 -14.27 11.56 6.65
CA ALA A 80 -15.67 11.92 6.36
C ALA A 80 -15.83 12.93 5.21
N ASP A 81 -14.75 13.52 4.69
CA ASP A 81 -14.80 14.43 3.54
C ASP A 81 -14.35 13.69 2.26
N PRO A 82 -15.27 13.31 1.36
CA PRO A 82 -14.94 12.59 0.14
C PRO A 82 -14.14 13.44 -0.86
N ASP A 83 -14.23 14.76 -0.84
CA ASP A 83 -13.47 15.62 -1.75
C ASP A 83 -12.00 15.71 -1.33
N ALA A 84 -11.73 15.76 -0.03
CA ALA A 84 -10.38 15.64 0.52
C ALA A 84 -9.77 14.27 0.17
N GLY A 85 -10.53 13.18 0.35
CA GLY A 85 -10.10 11.84 -0.03
C GLY A 85 -9.83 11.71 -1.54
N ARG A 86 -10.65 12.31 -2.39
CA ARG A 86 -10.43 12.35 -3.85
C ARG A 86 -9.16 13.12 -4.20
N THR A 87 -8.90 14.24 -3.55
CA THR A 87 -7.67 15.03 -3.73
C THR A 87 -6.44 14.20 -3.41
N ALA A 88 -6.44 13.51 -2.27
CA ALA A 88 -5.36 12.62 -1.86
C ALA A 88 -5.15 11.48 -2.88
N ALA A 89 -6.21 10.80 -3.28
CA ALA A 89 -6.13 9.70 -4.25
C ALA A 89 -5.58 10.15 -5.61
N MET A 90 -5.98 11.32 -6.10
CA MET A 90 -5.49 11.88 -7.36
C MET A 90 -4.01 12.28 -7.28
N HIS A 91 -3.54 12.73 -6.12
CA HIS A 91 -2.11 12.98 -5.90
C HIS A 91 -1.30 11.70 -6.11
N HIS A 92 -1.64 10.63 -5.43
CA HIS A 92 -0.94 9.35 -5.56
C HIS A 92 -1.08 8.73 -6.95
N LEU A 93 -2.26 8.86 -7.59
CA LEU A 93 -2.47 8.39 -8.96
C LEU A 93 -1.52 9.08 -9.95
N ARG A 94 -1.34 10.40 -9.86
CA ARG A 94 -0.40 11.15 -10.72
C ARG A 94 1.06 10.76 -10.51
N HIS A 95 1.37 10.15 -9.35
CA HIS A 95 2.68 9.60 -9.04
C HIS A 95 2.77 8.08 -9.26
N GLY A 96 1.84 7.49 -10.03
CA GLY A 96 1.91 6.11 -10.49
C GLY A 96 1.25 5.07 -9.60
N THR A 97 0.66 5.44 -8.47
CA THR A 97 -0.14 4.51 -7.66
C THR A 97 -1.53 4.38 -8.28
N THR A 98 -1.71 3.34 -9.11
CA THR A 98 -2.96 3.12 -9.86
C THR A 98 -4.02 2.35 -9.07
N SER A 99 -3.60 1.68 -8.00
CA SER A 99 -4.49 1.01 -7.05
C SER A 99 -4.12 1.43 -5.63
N LEU A 100 -5.00 2.21 -5.00
CA LEU A 100 -4.78 2.84 -3.70
C LEU A 100 -5.84 2.39 -2.71
N VAL A 101 -5.43 1.95 -1.51
CA VAL A 101 -6.30 1.72 -0.37
C VAL A 101 -6.29 2.96 0.52
N GLY A 102 -7.46 3.51 0.79
CA GLY A 102 -7.60 4.64 1.72
C GLY A 102 -7.62 4.15 3.17
N SER A 103 -6.68 4.63 3.98
CA SER A 103 -6.52 4.25 5.39
C SER A 103 -7.12 5.30 6.32
N LEU A 104 -7.97 4.86 7.24
CA LEU A 104 -8.52 5.71 8.30
C LEU A 104 -7.84 5.37 9.62
N VAL A 105 -7.38 6.39 10.33
CA VAL A 105 -6.87 6.27 11.69
C VAL A 105 -8.00 6.08 12.70
N SER A 106 -7.68 5.64 13.91
CA SER A 106 -8.63 5.49 15.00
C SER A 106 -9.34 6.81 15.31
N ALA A 107 -10.66 6.75 15.47
CA ALA A 107 -11.52 7.86 15.76
C ALA A 107 -12.72 7.40 16.63
N PRO A 108 -13.49 8.31 17.25
CA PRO A 108 -14.75 7.94 17.89
C PRO A 108 -15.67 7.18 16.92
N ALA A 109 -16.35 6.14 17.40
CA ALA A 109 -17.13 5.22 16.57
C ALA A 109 -18.07 5.90 15.55
N PRO A 110 -18.85 6.96 15.89
CA PRO A 110 -19.70 7.63 14.89
C PRO A 110 -18.89 8.28 13.77
N SER A 111 -17.75 8.90 14.09
CA SER A 111 -16.87 9.54 13.10
C SER A 111 -16.20 8.51 12.20
N LEU A 112 -15.76 7.38 12.77
CA LEU A 112 -15.14 6.30 12.03
C LEU A 112 -16.13 5.66 11.05
N VAL A 113 -17.37 5.39 11.47
CA VAL A 113 -18.44 4.86 10.60
C VAL A 113 -18.76 5.84 9.46
N ALA A 114 -18.85 7.14 9.76
CA ALA A 114 -19.07 8.16 8.72
C ALA A 114 -17.90 8.25 7.73
N GLY A 115 -16.65 8.17 8.23
CA GLY A 115 -15.45 8.15 7.38
C GLY A 115 -15.40 6.91 6.46
N VAL A 116 -15.73 5.75 7.00
CA VAL A 116 -15.83 4.50 6.21
C VAL A 116 -16.89 4.62 5.11
N ALA A 117 -18.07 5.18 5.42
CA ALA A 117 -19.14 5.39 4.43
C ALA A 117 -18.69 6.33 3.29
N ALA A 118 -18.01 7.44 3.61
CA ALA A 118 -17.48 8.36 2.60
C ALA A 118 -16.39 7.68 1.73
N CYS A 119 -15.49 6.90 2.32
CA CYS A 119 -14.51 6.13 1.55
C CYS A 119 -15.16 5.04 0.70
N ALA A 120 -16.28 4.44 1.15
CA ALA A 120 -17.04 3.47 0.34
C ALA A 120 -17.61 4.09 -0.94
N GLU A 121 -18.02 5.36 -0.90
CA GLU A 121 -18.40 6.11 -2.10
C GLU A 121 -17.23 6.27 -3.08
N LEU A 122 -16.02 6.52 -2.57
CA LEU A 122 -14.81 6.60 -3.40
C LEU A 122 -14.43 5.24 -4.00
N VAL A 123 -14.64 4.15 -3.26
CA VAL A 123 -14.46 2.79 -3.79
C VAL A 123 -15.48 2.49 -4.89
N ALA A 124 -16.76 2.79 -4.67
CA ALA A 124 -17.82 2.61 -5.67
C ALA A 124 -17.59 3.44 -6.94
N ALA A 125 -16.98 4.63 -6.80
CA ALA A 125 -16.57 5.48 -7.91
C ALA A 125 -15.27 5.05 -8.61
N GLY A 126 -14.60 3.97 -8.16
CA GLY A 126 -13.33 3.48 -8.69
C GLY A 126 -12.12 4.41 -8.40
N VAL A 127 -12.26 5.35 -7.47
CA VAL A 127 -11.18 6.24 -7.03
C VAL A 127 -10.23 5.49 -6.10
N LEU A 128 -10.78 4.75 -5.12
CA LEU A 128 -10.04 3.85 -4.23
C LEU A 128 -10.22 2.39 -4.66
N ALA A 129 -9.22 1.56 -4.40
CA ALA A 129 -9.28 0.11 -4.59
C ALA A 129 -9.86 -0.62 -3.37
N GLY A 130 -9.90 0.04 -2.21
CA GLY A 130 -10.41 -0.50 -0.96
C GLY A 130 -10.24 0.48 0.20
N ILE A 131 -10.65 0.03 1.38
CA ILE A 131 -10.57 0.77 2.64
C ILE A 131 -9.72 -0.05 3.61
N HIS A 132 -8.80 0.60 4.29
CA HIS A 132 -8.06 0.08 5.43
C HIS A 132 -8.50 0.83 6.70
N LEU A 133 -8.69 0.11 7.77
CA LEU A 133 -8.87 0.69 9.11
C LEU A 133 -7.63 0.42 9.95
N GLU A 134 -6.89 1.45 10.28
CA GLU A 134 -5.80 1.36 11.22
C GLU A 134 -6.32 1.58 12.65
N GLY A 135 -6.80 0.49 13.23
CA GLY A 135 -7.53 0.49 14.51
C GLY A 135 -9.05 0.53 14.32
N PRO A 136 -9.80 0.84 15.38
CA PRO A 136 -9.40 1.37 16.70
C PRO A 136 -8.95 0.31 17.73
N PHE A 137 -8.75 -0.92 17.35
CA PHE A 137 -8.48 -2.05 18.22
C PHE A 137 -6.97 -2.25 18.47
N LEU A 138 -6.28 -1.16 18.83
CA LEU A 138 -4.83 -1.09 18.96
C LEU A 138 -4.39 -1.07 20.43
N SER A 139 -3.11 -1.37 20.66
CA SER A 139 -2.48 -1.25 21.98
C SER A 139 -2.27 0.21 22.35
N VAL A 140 -2.78 0.63 23.50
CA VAL A 140 -2.55 1.98 24.03
C VAL A 140 -1.05 2.24 24.24
N ALA A 141 -0.29 1.21 24.65
CA ALA A 141 1.17 1.32 24.84
C ALA A 141 1.93 1.54 23.51
N ARG A 142 1.30 1.22 22.38
CA ARG A 142 1.88 1.30 21.03
C ARG A 142 1.03 2.14 20.07
N CYS A 143 0.29 3.11 20.62
CA CYS A 143 -0.61 3.97 19.83
C CYS A 143 0.11 4.79 18.74
N GLY A 144 1.43 5.02 18.84
CA GLY A 144 2.14 5.84 17.88
C GLY A 144 1.56 7.25 17.79
N ALA A 145 1.18 7.66 16.58
CA ALA A 145 0.52 8.93 16.32
C ALA A 145 -1.00 8.92 16.53
N GLN A 146 -1.60 7.76 16.78
CA GLN A 146 -3.03 7.61 17.03
C GLN A 146 -3.45 8.28 18.37
N ASP A 147 -4.71 8.73 18.44
CA ASP A 147 -5.25 9.26 19.69
C ASP A 147 -5.58 8.11 20.67
N PRO A 148 -4.85 7.99 21.80
CA PRO A 148 -5.06 6.87 22.72
C PRO A 148 -6.46 6.86 23.36
N THR A 149 -7.19 7.98 23.36
CA THR A 149 -8.54 8.07 23.92
C THR A 149 -9.60 7.42 23.04
N THR A 150 -9.28 7.13 21.77
CA THR A 150 -10.18 6.48 20.81
C THR A 150 -9.95 4.98 20.70
N LEU A 151 -8.88 4.46 21.32
CA LEU A 151 -8.52 3.05 21.26
C LEU A 151 -9.40 2.23 22.22
N VAL A 152 -10.02 1.21 21.67
CA VAL A 152 -10.97 0.34 22.39
C VAL A 152 -10.65 -1.14 22.16
N ASP A 153 -11.22 -2.02 22.96
CA ASP A 153 -11.22 -3.46 22.66
C ASP A 153 -12.16 -3.77 21.49
N PRO A 154 -11.89 -4.82 20.71
CA PRO A 154 -12.82 -5.33 19.71
C PRO A 154 -14.25 -5.47 20.23
N ASP A 155 -15.19 -4.77 19.61
CA ASP A 155 -16.61 -4.84 19.86
C ASP A 155 -17.30 -5.34 18.57
N PRO A 156 -17.90 -6.54 18.59
CA PRO A 156 -18.55 -7.10 17.40
C PRO A 156 -19.62 -6.18 16.79
N SER A 157 -20.32 -5.40 17.60
CA SER A 157 -21.36 -4.48 17.09
C SER A 157 -20.75 -3.29 16.34
N LEU A 158 -19.59 -2.78 16.79
CA LEU A 158 -18.85 -1.76 16.07
C LEU A 158 -18.27 -2.32 14.77
N VAL A 159 -17.72 -3.53 14.79
CA VAL A 159 -17.20 -4.18 13.58
C VAL A 159 -18.32 -4.37 12.53
N ASP A 160 -19.51 -4.84 12.94
CA ASP A 160 -20.66 -4.98 12.06
C ASP A 160 -21.11 -3.64 11.46
N ALA A 161 -21.11 -2.56 12.25
CA ALA A 161 -21.42 -1.23 11.77
C ALA A 161 -20.40 -0.73 10.73
N LEU A 162 -19.10 -0.95 10.95
CA LEU A 162 -18.03 -0.60 10.03
C LEU A 162 -18.11 -1.41 8.73
N LEU A 163 -18.31 -2.72 8.82
CA LEU A 163 -18.50 -3.60 7.67
C LEU A 163 -19.73 -3.22 6.85
N THR A 164 -20.83 -2.85 7.51
CA THR A 164 -22.04 -2.38 6.87
C THR A 164 -21.78 -1.07 6.13
N ALA A 165 -21.15 -0.09 6.76
CA ALA A 165 -20.82 1.20 6.17
C ALA A 165 -19.83 1.08 4.98
N ALA A 166 -18.94 0.09 5.03
CA ALA A 166 -17.95 -0.15 3.97
C ALA A 166 -18.55 -0.73 2.67
N HIS A 167 -19.77 -1.25 2.69
CA HIS A 167 -20.42 -1.88 1.52
C HIS A 167 -19.54 -2.91 0.77
N GLY A 168 -18.73 -3.68 1.51
CA GLY A 168 -17.76 -4.64 0.96
C GLY A 168 -16.42 -4.02 0.54
N GLY A 169 -16.24 -2.72 0.70
CA GLY A 169 -14.99 -2.01 0.40
C GLY A 169 -13.90 -2.15 1.46
N LEU A 170 -14.22 -2.63 2.69
CA LEU A 170 -13.18 -2.89 3.70
C LEU A 170 -12.32 -4.07 3.25
N VAL A 171 -11.03 -3.83 3.01
CA VAL A 171 -10.09 -4.86 2.53
C VAL A 171 -9.09 -5.28 3.60
N GLN A 172 -8.83 -4.42 4.59
CA GLN A 172 -7.83 -4.61 5.63
C GLN A 172 -8.25 -3.89 6.92
N MET A 173 -7.91 -4.50 8.08
CA MET A 173 -8.01 -3.84 9.38
C MET A 173 -6.81 -4.20 10.25
N THR A 174 -6.11 -3.18 10.74
CA THR A 174 -5.01 -3.33 11.70
C THR A 174 -5.54 -3.49 13.11
N PHE A 175 -4.99 -4.46 13.85
CA PHE A 175 -5.34 -4.73 15.22
C PHE A 175 -4.16 -5.23 16.06
N ALA A 176 -4.25 -5.04 17.38
CA ALA A 176 -3.31 -5.57 18.37
C ALA A 176 -3.84 -6.91 18.92
N PRO A 177 -3.13 -8.02 18.71
CA PRO A 177 -3.64 -9.35 19.05
C PRO A 177 -3.78 -9.62 20.55
N GLU A 178 -3.16 -8.82 21.41
CA GLU A 178 -3.32 -8.89 22.86
C GLU A 178 -4.62 -8.26 23.40
N ARG A 179 -5.38 -7.56 22.53
CA ARG A 179 -6.65 -6.95 22.94
C ARG A 179 -7.71 -8.02 23.18
N SER A 180 -8.56 -7.80 24.19
CA SER A 180 -9.68 -8.71 24.48
C SER A 180 -10.65 -8.75 23.30
N GLY A 181 -11.03 -9.94 22.81
CA GLY A 181 -11.89 -10.10 21.63
C GLY A 181 -11.15 -10.13 20.29
N ALA A 182 -9.80 -10.08 20.28
CA ALA A 182 -9.02 -10.09 19.05
C ALA A 182 -9.22 -11.37 18.21
N ALA A 183 -9.43 -12.51 18.84
CA ALA A 183 -9.66 -13.76 18.14
C ALA A 183 -11.00 -13.78 17.40
N GLU A 184 -12.05 -13.27 18.01
CA GLU A 184 -13.38 -13.11 17.43
C GLU A 184 -13.36 -12.08 16.29
N LEU A 185 -12.61 -10.99 16.45
CA LEU A 185 -12.38 -9.99 15.40
C LEU A 185 -11.77 -10.63 14.15
N VAL A 186 -10.75 -11.48 14.29
CA VAL A 186 -10.13 -12.20 13.16
C VAL A 186 -11.17 -13.03 12.41
N ASP A 187 -12.04 -13.77 13.15
CA ASP A 187 -13.07 -14.60 12.54
C ASP A 187 -14.12 -13.76 11.79
N GLN A 188 -14.52 -12.62 12.37
CA GLN A 188 -15.51 -11.71 11.77
C GLN A 188 -14.96 -11.06 10.50
N LEU A 189 -13.72 -10.56 10.54
CA LEU A 189 -13.05 -9.97 9.36
C LEU A 189 -12.82 -11.01 8.25
N ALA A 190 -12.37 -12.21 8.58
CA ALA A 190 -12.18 -13.28 7.61
C ALA A 190 -13.50 -13.65 6.91
N THR A 191 -14.62 -13.73 7.69
CA THR A 191 -15.96 -13.95 7.13
C THR A 191 -16.36 -12.85 6.15
N ALA A 192 -16.02 -11.59 6.45
CA ALA A 192 -16.26 -10.44 5.59
C ALA A 192 -15.23 -10.33 4.43
N ARG A 193 -14.26 -11.24 4.34
CA ARG A 193 -13.16 -11.21 3.37
C ARG A 193 -12.25 -9.98 3.49
N ALA A 194 -12.20 -9.35 4.65
CA ALA A 194 -11.19 -8.36 5.00
C ALA A 194 -9.96 -9.06 5.61
N ILE A 195 -8.77 -8.52 5.39
CA ILE A 195 -7.52 -9.07 5.92
C ILE A 195 -7.27 -8.50 7.32
N PRO A 196 -7.24 -9.34 8.37
CA PRO A 196 -6.74 -8.90 9.66
C PRO A 196 -5.22 -8.68 9.57
N ALA A 197 -4.76 -7.47 9.90
CA ALA A 197 -3.36 -7.09 9.89
C ALA A 197 -2.84 -6.88 11.32
N VAL A 198 -1.76 -7.56 11.71
CA VAL A 198 -1.17 -7.39 13.04
C VAL A 198 -0.31 -6.14 13.08
N GLY A 199 -0.63 -5.19 13.95
CA GLY A 199 0.11 -3.95 14.09
C GLY A 199 -0.23 -3.19 15.37
N HIS A 200 0.51 -2.12 15.68
CA HIS A 200 0.31 -1.31 16.88
C HIS A 200 0.12 -2.13 18.15
N THR A 201 1.04 -3.07 18.38
CA THR A 201 0.92 -4.12 19.39
C THR A 201 2.12 -4.14 20.32
N ASP A 202 1.86 -4.39 21.62
CA ASP A 202 2.87 -4.60 22.66
C ASP A 202 2.99 -6.09 23.05
N CYS A 203 2.42 -6.99 22.24
CA CYS A 203 2.40 -8.41 22.54
C CYS A 203 3.79 -9.06 22.44
N ASP A 204 3.91 -10.24 23.07
CA ASP A 204 5.08 -11.09 22.89
C ASP A 204 5.03 -11.88 21.56
N ALA A 205 6.12 -12.58 21.25
CA ALA A 205 6.25 -13.37 20.03
C ALA A 205 5.27 -14.56 19.96
N VAL A 206 4.83 -15.09 21.10
CA VAL A 206 3.90 -16.24 21.15
C VAL A 206 2.50 -15.79 20.76
N VAL A 207 2.05 -14.68 21.34
CA VAL A 207 0.74 -14.07 21.01
C VAL A 207 0.70 -13.63 19.55
N ALA A 208 1.76 -12.95 19.08
CA ALA A 208 1.84 -12.53 17.68
C ALA A 208 1.80 -13.73 16.71
N ARG A 209 2.57 -14.80 16.99
CA ARG A 209 2.56 -16.01 16.17
C ARG A 209 1.18 -16.65 16.13
N SER A 210 0.54 -16.83 17.30
CA SER A 210 -0.79 -17.43 17.39
C SER A 210 -1.83 -16.62 16.59
N ALA A 211 -1.72 -15.29 16.59
CA ALA A 211 -2.61 -14.44 15.81
C ALA A 211 -2.37 -14.62 14.29
N LEU A 212 -1.11 -14.61 13.86
CA LEU A 212 -0.75 -14.82 12.44
C LEU A 212 -1.20 -16.21 11.95
N ASP A 213 -0.97 -17.26 12.75
CA ASP A 213 -1.39 -18.62 12.43
C ASP A 213 -2.93 -18.69 12.32
N ARG A 214 -3.67 -18.05 13.25
CA ARG A 214 -5.14 -18.00 13.17
C ARG A 214 -5.62 -17.30 11.91
N VAL A 215 -5.02 -16.16 11.53
CA VAL A 215 -5.39 -15.45 10.31
C VAL A 215 -5.12 -16.33 9.07
N LEU A 216 -3.97 -17.01 9.04
CA LEU A 216 -3.61 -17.94 7.95
C LEU A 216 -4.61 -19.09 7.83
N GLU A 217 -5.00 -19.70 8.96
CA GLU A 217 -5.98 -20.80 9.01
C GLU A 217 -7.37 -20.37 8.53
N ARG A 218 -7.77 -19.12 8.77
CA ARG A 218 -9.06 -18.57 8.31
C ARG A 218 -9.08 -18.24 6.82
N GLY A 219 -7.91 -18.11 6.18
CA GLY A 219 -7.76 -17.92 4.74
C GLY A 219 -8.39 -16.63 4.22
N PRO A 220 -8.03 -15.44 4.75
CA PRO A 220 -8.56 -14.18 4.24
C PRO A 220 -8.14 -13.99 2.78
N ARG A 221 -9.02 -13.45 1.94
CA ARG A 221 -8.75 -13.11 0.53
C ARG A 221 -7.77 -14.06 -0.21
N ALA A 222 -6.47 -13.79 -0.15
CA ALA A 222 -5.39 -14.58 -0.76
C ALA A 222 -4.67 -15.51 0.23
N GLY A 223 -5.21 -15.67 1.45
CA GLY A 223 -4.75 -16.66 2.44
C GLY A 223 -3.59 -16.23 3.32
N ARG A 224 -2.96 -15.07 3.12
CA ARG A 224 -1.83 -14.61 3.93
C ARG A 224 -2.22 -13.41 4.81
N PRO A 225 -1.87 -13.41 6.12
CA PRO A 225 -1.97 -12.23 6.97
C PRO A 225 -1.03 -11.12 6.53
N LEU A 226 -1.41 -9.87 6.85
CA LEU A 226 -0.52 -8.71 6.79
C LEU A 226 0.04 -8.39 8.17
N VAL A 227 1.24 -7.82 8.19
CA VAL A 227 1.82 -7.17 9.37
C VAL A 227 2.01 -5.70 9.02
N THR A 228 1.25 -4.85 9.70
CA THR A 228 1.22 -3.41 9.42
C THR A 228 2.55 -2.78 9.77
N HIS A 229 3.12 -2.00 8.82
CA HIS A 229 4.38 -1.24 8.91
C HIS A 229 5.37 -1.82 9.93
N VAL A 230 5.84 -3.05 9.66
CA VAL A 230 6.70 -3.83 10.57
C VAL A 230 7.79 -2.99 11.24
N PHE A 231 8.07 -3.22 12.52
CA PHE A 231 8.88 -2.45 13.48
C PHE A 231 8.19 -1.21 14.06
N ASN A 232 7.35 -0.50 13.30
CA ASN A 232 6.68 0.70 13.77
C ASN A 232 5.49 0.34 14.66
N GLY A 233 5.27 1.09 15.75
CA GLY A 233 4.23 0.75 16.71
C GLY A 233 4.42 -0.62 17.39
N MET A 234 5.66 -1.11 17.52
CA MET A 234 6.02 -2.40 18.11
C MET A 234 7.19 -2.27 19.08
N PRO A 235 7.36 -3.20 20.06
CA PRO A 235 8.59 -3.29 20.85
C PRO A 235 9.80 -3.59 19.95
N PRO A 236 10.98 -3.03 20.26
CA PRO A 236 12.21 -3.38 19.54
C PRO A 236 12.49 -4.87 19.63
N LEU A 237 13.00 -5.47 18.53
CA LEU A 237 13.45 -6.86 18.53
C LEU A 237 14.68 -7.01 19.43
N HIS A 238 14.52 -7.77 20.51
CA HIS A 238 15.58 -8.05 21.45
C HIS A 238 15.77 -9.57 21.59
N HIS A 239 17.01 -10.04 21.65
CA HIS A 239 17.37 -11.47 21.59
C HIS A 239 16.76 -12.35 22.70
N ARG A 240 16.32 -11.80 23.84
CA ARG A 240 15.64 -12.50 24.93
C ARG A 240 14.16 -12.09 25.11
N SER A 241 13.73 -11.01 24.46
CA SER A 241 12.34 -10.55 24.42
C SER A 241 12.04 -10.11 22.99
N PRO A 242 11.89 -11.06 22.06
CA PRO A 242 11.91 -10.77 20.61
C PRO A 242 10.66 -10.05 20.10
N GLY A 243 9.56 -10.05 20.85
CA GLY A 243 8.34 -9.34 20.51
C GLY A 243 7.66 -9.83 19.23
N PRO A 244 6.68 -9.08 18.73
CA PRO A 244 5.91 -9.44 17.53
C PRO A 244 6.78 -9.46 16.26
N VAL A 245 7.82 -8.63 16.20
CA VAL A 245 8.71 -8.53 15.02
C VAL A 245 9.35 -9.87 14.67
N ALA A 246 9.82 -10.65 15.67
CA ALA A 246 10.44 -11.96 15.40
C ALA A 246 9.42 -12.98 14.87
N ALA A 247 8.17 -12.95 15.35
CA ALA A 247 7.10 -13.80 14.84
C ALA A 247 6.76 -13.42 13.39
N ALA A 248 6.65 -12.12 13.12
CA ALA A 248 6.36 -11.57 11.79
C ALA A 248 7.44 -11.96 10.77
N LEU A 249 8.73 -11.71 11.08
CA LEU A 249 9.86 -12.09 10.22
C LEU A 249 9.88 -13.60 9.95
N GLY A 250 9.68 -14.43 10.99
CA GLY A 250 9.65 -15.88 10.84
C GLY A 250 8.51 -16.37 9.96
N SER A 251 7.30 -15.80 10.08
CA SER A 251 6.16 -16.16 9.24
C SER A 251 6.35 -15.69 7.80
N ALA A 252 6.86 -14.48 7.59
CA ALA A 252 7.12 -13.95 6.25
C ALA A 252 8.22 -14.75 5.52
N ALA A 253 9.31 -15.11 6.22
CA ALA A 253 10.39 -15.94 5.65
C ALA A 253 9.91 -17.36 5.24
N ARG A 254 8.80 -17.86 5.81
CA ARG A 254 8.16 -19.11 5.38
C ARG A 254 7.11 -18.89 4.28
N GLY A 255 6.89 -17.66 3.83
CA GLY A 255 5.85 -17.32 2.86
C GLY A 255 4.42 -17.31 3.43
N GLU A 256 4.28 -17.32 4.76
CA GLU A 256 3.01 -17.41 5.48
C GLU A 256 2.41 -16.04 5.83
N ALA A 257 3.18 -14.97 5.73
CA ALA A 257 2.74 -13.59 5.98
C ALA A 257 3.35 -12.63 4.96
N VAL A 258 2.80 -11.42 4.85
CA VAL A 258 3.38 -10.29 4.11
C VAL A 258 3.60 -9.14 5.09
N LEU A 259 4.78 -8.53 5.03
CA LEU A 259 5.16 -7.40 5.87
C LEU A 259 4.99 -6.10 5.10
N GLU A 260 4.23 -5.16 5.64
CA GLU A 260 4.22 -3.80 5.15
C GLU A 260 5.51 -3.08 5.58
N VAL A 261 6.14 -2.37 4.65
CA VAL A 261 7.44 -1.72 4.85
C VAL A 261 7.35 -0.27 4.39
N VAL A 262 7.54 0.67 5.29
CA VAL A 262 7.65 2.10 4.97
C VAL A 262 9.11 2.41 4.64
N GLY A 263 9.45 2.39 3.35
CA GLY A 263 10.80 2.62 2.84
C GLY A 263 11.01 4.07 2.40
N ASP A 264 10.91 5.01 3.33
CA ASP A 264 10.95 6.46 3.07
C ASP A 264 12.19 7.17 3.62
N SER A 265 13.15 6.45 4.17
CA SER A 265 14.35 6.92 4.90
C SER A 265 14.12 7.41 6.33
N GLU A 266 12.87 7.63 6.73
CA GLU A 266 12.52 8.19 8.05
C GLU A 266 12.07 7.11 9.04
N HIS A 267 11.26 6.15 8.55
CA HIS A 267 10.72 5.08 9.38
C HIS A 267 11.70 3.95 9.62
N LEU A 268 12.50 3.58 8.61
CA LEU A 268 13.45 2.48 8.67
C LEU A 268 14.83 2.89 8.13
N ALA A 269 15.88 2.44 8.81
CA ALA A 269 17.24 2.57 8.30
C ALA A 269 17.46 1.72 7.03
N PRO A 270 18.36 2.12 6.10
CA PRO A 270 18.67 1.37 4.89
C PRO A 270 19.04 -0.09 5.15
N GLU A 271 19.84 -0.35 6.18
CA GLU A 271 20.27 -1.70 6.56
C GLU A 271 19.11 -2.59 7.01
N THR A 272 18.08 -1.99 7.66
CA THR A 272 16.88 -2.73 8.07
C THR A 272 16.07 -3.15 6.84
N VAL A 273 15.87 -2.25 5.89
CA VAL A 273 15.15 -2.58 4.65
C VAL A 273 15.94 -3.59 3.81
N ARG A 274 17.25 -3.43 3.70
CA ARG A 274 18.12 -4.43 3.01
C ARG A 274 17.99 -5.80 3.64
N MET A 275 18.09 -5.90 4.96
CA MET A 275 17.92 -7.14 5.70
C MET A 275 16.54 -7.79 5.40
N LEU A 276 15.48 -7.01 5.32
CA LEU A 276 14.16 -7.53 4.98
C LEU A 276 14.14 -8.15 3.58
N PHE A 277 14.66 -7.47 2.57
CA PHE A 277 14.74 -8.01 1.21
C PHE A 277 15.63 -9.26 1.12
N GLU A 278 16.75 -9.30 1.85
CA GLU A 278 17.67 -10.46 1.85
C GLU A 278 17.10 -11.68 2.60
N THR A 279 16.26 -11.47 3.63
CA THR A 279 15.77 -12.56 4.48
C THR A 279 14.39 -13.03 4.13
N VAL A 280 13.51 -12.14 3.66
CA VAL A 280 12.11 -12.41 3.34
C VAL A 280 11.87 -12.47 1.83
N GLY A 281 12.60 -11.65 1.07
CA GLY A 281 12.42 -11.51 -0.38
C GLY A 281 11.19 -10.65 -0.76
N PRO A 282 11.11 -10.23 -2.04
CA PRO A 282 10.06 -9.31 -2.50
C PRO A 282 8.65 -9.89 -2.40
N ASP A 283 8.47 -11.21 -2.46
CA ASP A 283 7.16 -11.86 -2.38
C ASP A 283 6.53 -11.87 -0.97
N GLY A 284 7.34 -11.56 0.05
CA GLY A 284 6.89 -11.42 1.44
C GLY A 284 6.86 -9.97 1.94
N LEU A 285 7.16 -8.99 1.09
CA LEU A 285 7.20 -7.57 1.43
C LEU A 285 6.20 -6.78 0.58
N ALA A 286 5.44 -5.91 1.22
CA ALA A 286 4.61 -4.88 0.58
C ALA A 286 5.19 -3.50 0.95
N LEU A 287 5.81 -2.82 -0.01
CA LEU A 287 6.18 -1.42 0.17
C LEU A 287 4.90 -0.58 0.22
N ILE A 288 4.82 0.27 1.21
CA ILE A 288 3.70 1.19 1.45
C ILE A 288 4.22 2.60 1.67
N THR A 289 3.34 3.58 1.53
CA THR A 289 3.72 4.96 1.85
C THR A 289 3.49 5.31 3.30
N ASP A 290 2.42 4.79 3.90
CA ASP A 290 1.88 5.32 5.16
C ASP A 290 1.73 6.85 5.09
N ALA A 291 1.48 7.39 3.87
CA ALA A 291 1.50 8.82 3.61
C ALA A 291 0.32 9.50 4.29
N MET A 292 0.58 10.70 4.81
CA MET A 292 -0.45 11.55 5.41
C MET A 292 -0.71 12.79 4.53
N ALA A 293 -1.62 13.67 4.95
CA ALA A 293 -2.04 14.84 4.16
C ALA A 293 -0.89 15.74 3.67
N ALA A 294 0.29 15.68 4.30
CA ALA A 294 1.45 16.49 3.90
C ALA A 294 2.20 15.96 2.67
N SER A 295 1.92 14.74 2.20
CA SER A 295 2.56 14.22 0.98
C SER A 295 2.28 15.16 -0.20
N GLY A 296 3.35 15.64 -0.86
CA GLY A 296 3.25 16.60 -1.95
C GLY A 296 3.00 18.06 -1.52
N MET A 297 3.04 18.35 -0.22
CA MET A 297 2.87 19.70 0.31
C MET A 297 4.21 20.27 0.83
N PRO A 298 4.35 21.60 0.93
CA PRO A 298 5.51 22.20 1.59
C PRO A 298 5.51 21.89 3.10
N GLU A 299 6.66 22.09 3.75
CA GLU A 299 6.80 22.02 5.21
C GLU A 299 5.74 22.86 5.91
N GLY A 300 5.32 22.43 7.10
CA GLY A 300 4.30 23.15 7.85
C GLY A 300 3.53 22.32 8.86
N ARG A 301 2.36 22.81 9.22
CA ARG A 301 1.45 22.17 10.17
C ARG A 301 0.30 21.49 9.43
N PHE A 302 0.06 20.27 9.80
CA PHE A 302 -0.99 19.41 9.24
C PHE A 302 -1.77 18.72 10.36
N ARG A 303 -2.68 17.85 9.98
CA ARG A 303 -3.41 16.98 10.92
C ARG A 303 -3.33 15.53 10.44
N LEU A 304 -3.35 14.63 11.41
CA LEU A 304 -3.61 13.21 11.19
C LEU A 304 -4.72 12.81 12.18
N GLY A 305 -5.90 12.54 11.66
CA GLY A 305 -7.09 12.40 12.49
C GLY A 305 -7.31 13.64 13.38
N GLY A 306 -7.38 13.46 14.69
CA GLY A 306 -7.52 14.51 15.67
C GLY A 306 -6.23 15.23 16.07
N ARG A 307 -5.03 14.70 15.71
CA ARG A 307 -3.71 15.16 16.20
C ARG A 307 -3.06 16.19 15.28
N GLU A 308 -2.36 17.15 15.86
CA GLU A 308 -1.56 18.13 15.12
C GLU A 308 -0.18 17.54 14.80
N VAL A 309 0.26 17.71 13.54
CA VAL A 309 1.52 17.20 12.99
C VAL A 309 2.34 18.35 12.45
N VAL A 310 3.64 18.34 12.70
CA VAL A 310 4.62 19.28 12.12
C VAL A 310 5.49 18.49 11.13
N VAL A 311 5.65 19.05 9.93
CA VAL A 311 6.52 18.50 8.89
C VAL A 311 7.72 19.41 8.73
N GLU A 312 8.91 18.84 8.91
CA GLU A 312 10.21 19.45 8.69
C GLU A 312 11.06 18.52 7.83
N GLY A 313 11.51 19.00 6.68
CA GLY A 313 12.16 18.14 5.67
C GLY A 313 11.22 17.03 5.18
N ARG A 314 11.63 15.80 5.39
CA ARG A 314 10.86 14.59 5.04
C ARG A 314 10.17 13.93 6.24
N THR A 315 10.33 14.50 7.43
CA THR A 315 9.82 13.90 8.66
C THR A 315 8.53 14.59 9.12
N ALA A 316 7.46 13.82 9.25
CA ALA A 316 6.21 14.24 9.89
C ALA A 316 6.19 13.74 11.35
N ARG A 317 5.99 14.64 12.32
CA ARG A 317 5.94 14.29 13.75
C ARG A 317 4.76 14.96 14.43
N LEU A 318 4.25 14.30 15.46
CA LEU A 318 3.27 14.94 16.35
C LEU A 318 3.85 16.23 16.94
N ALA A 319 3.03 17.30 16.97
CA ALA A 319 3.46 18.65 17.42
C ALA A 319 3.87 18.72 18.91
N ASP A 320 3.49 17.72 19.70
CA ASP A 320 3.90 17.56 21.11
C ASP A 320 5.30 16.91 21.30
N GLY A 321 6.08 16.79 20.20
CA GLY A 321 7.42 16.19 20.21
C GLY A 321 7.38 14.65 20.22
N GLY A 322 6.24 14.08 19.88
CA GLY A 322 5.98 12.65 19.94
C GLY A 322 6.47 11.84 18.73
N ALA A 323 5.74 10.79 18.41
CA ALA A 323 6.05 9.82 17.38
C ALA A 323 6.10 10.41 15.96
N ILE A 324 6.76 9.72 15.04
CA ILE A 324 6.56 9.91 13.61
C ILE A 324 5.07 9.67 13.32
N ALA A 325 4.48 10.51 12.48
CA ALA A 325 3.05 10.59 12.23
C ALA A 325 2.76 10.39 10.73
N GLY A 326 3.10 9.21 10.22
CA GLY A 326 2.99 8.86 8.81
C GLY A 326 4.11 9.42 7.93
N GLY A 327 4.08 9.04 6.65
CA GLY A 327 5.02 9.41 5.62
C GLY A 327 4.62 10.68 4.85
N VAL A 328 5.56 11.25 4.11
CA VAL A 328 5.32 12.33 3.14
C VAL A 328 5.73 11.92 1.71
N ALA A 329 6.28 10.71 1.54
CA ALA A 329 6.71 10.17 0.25
C ALA A 329 5.53 9.62 -0.54
N THR A 330 5.65 9.62 -1.87
CA THR A 330 4.81 8.81 -2.76
C THR A 330 5.41 7.41 -2.91
N LEU A 331 4.64 6.42 -3.39
CA LEU A 331 5.15 5.05 -3.48
C LEU A 331 6.31 4.91 -4.49
N ILE A 332 6.36 5.73 -5.53
CA ILE A 332 7.53 5.75 -6.43
C ILE A 332 8.77 6.33 -5.75
N ASP A 333 8.63 7.28 -4.82
CA ASP A 333 9.75 7.76 -4.00
C ASP A 333 10.31 6.64 -3.11
N VAL A 334 9.42 5.80 -2.54
CA VAL A 334 9.80 4.61 -1.77
C VAL A 334 10.57 3.62 -2.64
N VAL A 335 10.08 3.32 -3.85
CA VAL A 335 10.78 2.45 -4.82
C VAL A 335 12.15 3.04 -5.18
N ARG A 336 12.19 4.33 -5.51
CA ARG A 336 13.45 5.04 -5.83
C ARG A 336 14.47 4.90 -4.71
N TRP A 337 14.07 5.19 -3.48
CA TRP A 337 14.97 5.10 -2.32
C TRP A 337 15.46 3.66 -2.09
N CYS A 338 14.59 2.66 -2.21
CA CYS A 338 14.98 1.26 -2.11
C CYS A 338 16.04 0.88 -3.16
N VAL A 339 15.94 1.39 -4.37
CA VAL A 339 16.89 1.08 -5.45
C VAL A 339 18.20 1.87 -5.30
N THR A 340 18.13 3.18 -5.05
CA THR A 340 19.30 4.07 -5.11
C THR A 340 20.10 4.09 -3.83
N GLU A 341 19.47 4.02 -2.66
CA GLU A 341 20.11 4.16 -1.35
C GLU A 341 20.25 2.81 -0.64
N VAL A 342 19.23 1.95 -0.70
CA VAL A 342 19.30 0.61 -0.08
C VAL A 342 20.04 -0.38 -0.97
N GLY A 343 19.99 -0.21 -2.31
CA GLY A 343 20.63 -1.09 -3.28
C GLY A 343 19.80 -2.34 -3.61
N VAL A 344 18.49 -2.28 -3.41
CA VAL A 344 17.57 -3.35 -3.81
C VAL A 344 17.50 -3.42 -5.34
N PRO A 345 17.55 -4.62 -5.96
CA PRO A 345 17.31 -4.75 -7.40
C PRO A 345 15.98 -4.13 -7.83
N LEU A 346 15.99 -3.41 -8.95
CA LEU A 346 14.81 -2.65 -9.41
C LEU A 346 13.55 -3.53 -9.49
N HIS A 347 13.65 -4.73 -10.07
CA HIS A 347 12.48 -5.60 -10.21
C HIS A 347 11.94 -6.10 -8.86
N ASP A 348 12.80 -6.28 -7.85
CA ASP A 348 12.39 -6.67 -6.49
C ASP A 348 11.66 -5.54 -5.79
N ALA A 349 12.19 -4.30 -5.87
CA ALA A 349 11.54 -3.12 -5.31
C ALA A 349 10.18 -2.87 -5.97
N VAL A 350 10.10 -2.99 -7.30
CA VAL A 350 8.84 -2.83 -8.06
C VAL A 350 7.86 -3.94 -7.71
N ASN A 351 8.28 -5.20 -7.61
CA ASN A 351 7.41 -6.31 -7.21
C ASN A 351 6.83 -6.08 -5.80
N ALA A 352 7.65 -5.64 -4.85
CA ALA A 352 7.21 -5.31 -3.50
C ALA A 352 6.26 -4.09 -3.44
N ALA A 353 6.30 -3.19 -4.44
CA ALA A 353 5.41 -2.02 -4.55
C ALA A 353 4.19 -2.24 -5.50
N SER A 354 4.04 -3.43 -6.09
CA SER A 354 2.99 -3.67 -7.07
C SER A 354 2.42 -5.09 -6.99
N ARG A 355 3.19 -6.10 -7.41
CA ARG A 355 2.73 -7.49 -7.52
C ARG A 355 2.39 -8.08 -6.15
N THR A 356 3.25 -7.92 -5.16
CA THR A 356 3.06 -8.51 -3.83
C THR A 356 1.85 -7.92 -3.10
N PRO A 357 1.69 -6.57 -2.98
CA PRO A 357 0.48 -6.02 -2.38
C PRO A 357 -0.79 -6.37 -3.19
N ALA A 358 -0.76 -6.41 -4.53
CA ALA A 358 -1.89 -6.87 -5.33
C ALA A 358 -2.24 -8.34 -5.01
N ALA A 359 -1.24 -9.21 -4.91
CA ALA A 359 -1.43 -10.63 -4.63
C ALA A 359 -2.04 -10.88 -3.24
N VAL A 360 -1.56 -10.20 -2.19
CA VAL A 360 -2.12 -10.37 -0.84
C VAL A 360 -3.55 -9.85 -0.75
N MET A 361 -3.89 -8.80 -1.51
CA MET A 361 -5.26 -8.30 -1.62
C MET A 361 -6.16 -9.19 -2.49
N GLY A 362 -5.61 -10.21 -3.17
CA GLY A 362 -6.36 -11.08 -4.08
C GLY A 362 -6.75 -10.38 -5.39
N TRP A 363 -6.02 -9.36 -5.81
CA TRP A 363 -6.24 -8.60 -7.04
C TRP A 363 -5.37 -9.16 -8.16
N ALA A 364 -5.90 -10.15 -8.88
CA ALA A 364 -5.16 -10.82 -9.96
C ALA A 364 -5.02 -9.96 -11.23
N ASP A 365 -5.75 -8.85 -11.32
CA ASP A 365 -5.91 -8.04 -12.52
C ASP A 365 -4.91 -6.88 -12.62
N VAL A 366 -4.17 -6.59 -11.56
CA VAL A 366 -3.24 -5.43 -11.44
C VAL A 366 -1.88 -5.84 -10.87
N GLY A 367 -0.96 -4.91 -10.81
CA GLY A 367 0.33 -5.04 -10.12
C GLY A 367 1.42 -5.74 -10.93
N ALA A 368 1.20 -6.09 -12.20
CA ALA A 368 2.23 -6.68 -13.05
C ALA A 368 2.01 -6.34 -14.53
N LEU A 369 3.09 -6.22 -15.29
CA LEU A 369 3.03 -6.13 -16.74
C LEU A 369 2.99 -7.54 -17.32
N GLU A 370 1.78 -8.06 -17.51
CA GLU A 370 1.50 -9.38 -18.06
C GLU A 370 0.28 -9.32 -18.99
N PRO A 371 0.27 -10.08 -20.09
CA PRO A 371 -0.88 -10.13 -21.00
C PRO A 371 -2.18 -10.51 -20.27
N GLY A 372 -3.26 -9.82 -20.61
CA GLY A 372 -4.60 -9.99 -20.04
C GLY A 372 -4.88 -9.15 -18.79
N ARG A 373 -3.88 -8.60 -18.13
CA ARG A 373 -4.06 -7.69 -16.98
C ARG A 373 -4.55 -6.32 -17.41
N ARG A 374 -5.16 -5.58 -16.49
CA ARG A 374 -5.54 -4.19 -16.69
C ARG A 374 -4.32 -3.36 -17.08
N ALA A 375 -4.48 -2.50 -18.07
CA ALA A 375 -3.42 -1.64 -18.56
C ALA A 375 -3.14 -0.47 -17.60
N ASP A 376 -2.47 -0.81 -16.50
CA ASP A 376 -1.96 0.11 -15.49
C ASP A 376 -0.44 0.17 -15.59
N LEU A 377 0.08 1.31 -16.04
CA LEU A 377 1.50 1.50 -16.26
C LEU A 377 1.97 2.84 -15.70
N LEU A 378 3.19 2.85 -15.21
CA LEU A 378 3.93 4.05 -14.85
C LEU A 378 5.18 4.14 -15.70
N VAL A 379 5.36 5.25 -16.39
CA VAL A 379 6.59 5.55 -17.13
C VAL A 379 7.39 6.54 -16.32
N VAL A 380 8.65 6.20 -16.04
CA VAL A 380 9.59 7.04 -15.28
C VAL A 380 10.84 7.35 -16.10
N ASP A 381 11.50 8.44 -15.75
CA ASP A 381 12.82 8.78 -16.28
C ASP A 381 13.96 8.02 -15.56
N ASP A 382 15.22 8.36 -15.88
CA ASP A 382 16.41 7.74 -15.27
C ASP A 382 16.53 8.02 -13.75
N GLY A 383 15.90 9.08 -13.27
CA GLY A 383 15.82 9.45 -11.85
C GLY A 383 14.62 8.82 -11.12
N TYR A 384 13.85 7.97 -11.80
CA TYR A 384 12.58 7.41 -11.33
C TYR A 384 11.50 8.46 -11.08
N GLU A 385 11.59 9.66 -11.69
CA GLU A 385 10.51 10.65 -11.64
C GLU A 385 9.37 10.25 -12.59
N PRO A 386 8.10 10.35 -12.16
CA PRO A 386 6.95 10.05 -13.01
C PRO A 386 6.89 10.95 -14.24
N VAL A 387 6.82 10.33 -15.42
CA VAL A 387 6.66 11.04 -16.69
C VAL A 387 5.21 10.99 -17.15
N ARG A 388 4.62 9.79 -17.14
CA ARG A 388 3.21 9.56 -17.48
C ARG A 388 2.67 8.33 -16.75
N VAL A 389 1.38 8.36 -16.52
CA VAL A 389 0.65 7.25 -15.88
C VAL A 389 -0.49 6.83 -16.79
N LEU A 390 -0.62 5.55 -17.04
CA LEU A 390 -1.77 4.94 -17.69
C LEU A 390 -2.55 4.16 -16.64
N ARG A 391 -3.86 4.36 -16.58
CA ARG A 391 -4.76 3.59 -15.71
C ARG A 391 -5.92 3.06 -16.51
N ALA A 392 -6.12 1.76 -16.53
CA ALA A 392 -7.14 1.07 -17.32
C ALA A 392 -7.14 1.54 -18.80
N GLY A 393 -5.94 1.65 -19.39
CA GLY A 393 -5.77 2.05 -20.79
C GLY A 393 -5.95 3.54 -21.08
N ALA A 394 -6.26 4.37 -20.08
CA ALA A 394 -6.42 5.80 -20.26
C ALA A 394 -5.28 6.60 -19.59
N TRP A 395 -4.73 7.59 -20.31
CA TRP A 395 -3.71 8.48 -19.76
C TRP A 395 -4.27 9.36 -18.66
N VAL A 396 -3.59 9.40 -17.52
CA VAL A 396 -3.90 10.28 -16.39
C VAL A 396 -3.44 11.70 -16.73
N THR A 397 -4.34 12.67 -16.57
CA THR A 397 -4.13 14.10 -16.85
C THR A 397 -3.98 14.91 -15.57
#